data_cc1ff7751b3445602fb4610537bdc952
#
_entry.id   cc1ff7751b3445602fb4610537bdc952
#
_cell.length_a   1.000
_cell.length_b   1.000
_cell.length_c   1.000
_cell.angle_alpha   90.00
_cell.angle_beta   90.00
_cell.angle_gamma   90.00
#
_symmetry.space_group_name_H-M   'P 1'
#
loop_
_entity.id
_entity.type
_entity.pdbx_description
1 polymer ?
#
loop_
_entity_poly.entity_id
_entity_poly.type
_entity_poly.pdbx_seq_one_letter_code
_entity_poly.pdbx_strand_id
1 'polypeptide(L)'
;MRRMQKVLSDANFVKEDYERLQRTDLVKENKELHDRVDSLADGYVKAINENTDLYEKNRELRKEISSLKAHVKDLKENVKVLYHNTKKVLGEHFKAFRGLVKNELDIKGVDNQFDCEYKKEIKKQRGYNMER
;
A
#
# COMPACT_ATOMS: atom_id res chain seq x y z
N MET A 1 74.72 17.61 -32.78
CA MET A 1 73.49 18.46 -32.51
C MET A 1 72.28 18.05 -33.32
N ARG A 2 72.37 17.69 -34.58
CA ARG A 2 71.17 17.29 -35.37
C ARG A 2 70.46 16.07 -34.88
N ARG A 3 71.12 15.08 -34.29
CA ARG A 3 70.48 13.86 -33.70
C ARG A 3 69.69 14.14 -32.43
N MET A 4 70.18 15.06 -31.60
CA MET A 4 69.47 15.44 -30.36
C MET A 4 68.20 16.24 -30.66
N GLN A 5 68.23 17.13 -31.63
CA GLN A 5 67.06 17.90 -32.03
C GLN A 5 65.98 17.02 -32.62
N LYS A 6 66.34 15.99 -33.39
CA LYS A 6 65.37 15.00 -33.92
C LYS A 6 64.73 14.16 -32.83
N VAL A 7 65.51 13.69 -31.85
CA VAL A 7 65.04 12.93 -30.73
C VAL A 7 64.04 13.74 -29.84
N LEU A 8 64.40 15.03 -29.63
CA LEU A 8 63.50 15.93 -28.88
C LEU A 8 62.21 16.23 -29.65
N SER A 9 62.26 16.38 -30.96
CA SER A 9 61.13 16.59 -31.82
C SER A 9 60.17 15.35 -31.80
N ASP A 10 60.74 14.16 -31.93
CA ASP A 10 59.98 12.89 -31.89
C ASP A 10 59.36 12.65 -30.50
N ALA A 11 60.08 12.96 -29.42
CA ALA A 11 59.54 12.86 -28.05
C ALA A 11 58.41 13.83 -27.81
N ASN A 12 58.51 15.07 -28.32
CA ASN A 12 57.44 16.04 -28.22
C ASN A 12 56.17 15.61 -29.00
N PHE A 13 56.40 15.06 -30.20
CA PHE A 13 55.31 14.56 -31.03
C PHE A 13 54.53 13.42 -30.33
N VAL A 14 55.25 12.47 -29.76
CA VAL A 14 54.65 11.37 -29.00
C VAL A 14 53.87 11.88 -27.77
N LYS A 15 54.44 12.85 -27.07
CA LYS A 15 53.81 13.49 -25.92
C LYS A 15 52.51 14.20 -26.31
N GLU A 16 52.51 14.96 -27.39
CA GLU A 16 51.32 15.65 -27.89
C GLU A 16 50.21 14.65 -28.31
N ASP A 17 50.58 13.58 -28.99
CA ASP A 17 49.66 12.52 -29.37
C ASP A 17 49.05 11.83 -28.15
N TYR A 18 49.85 11.52 -27.14
CA TYR A 18 49.42 10.91 -25.90
C TYR A 18 48.43 11.84 -25.15
N GLU A 19 48.78 13.12 -25.02
CA GLU A 19 47.88 14.11 -24.38
C GLU A 19 46.58 14.28 -25.14
N ARG A 20 46.59 14.25 -26.46
CA ARG A 20 45.40 14.33 -27.30
C ARG A 20 44.51 13.13 -27.12
N LEU A 21 45.08 11.93 -27.10
CA LEU A 21 44.34 10.68 -26.82
C LEU A 21 43.73 10.68 -25.44
N GLN A 22 44.47 11.11 -24.42
CA GLN A 22 43.94 11.23 -23.05
C GLN A 22 42.80 12.23 -22.98
N ARG A 23 42.89 13.38 -23.64
CA ARG A 23 41.79 14.37 -23.68
C ARG A 23 40.54 13.80 -24.35
N THR A 24 40.69 13.06 -25.43
CA THR A 24 39.60 12.45 -26.17
C THR A 24 38.90 11.40 -25.31
N ASP A 25 39.65 10.55 -24.63
CA ASP A 25 39.11 9.53 -23.71
C ASP A 25 38.43 10.17 -22.50
N LEU A 26 39.03 11.22 -21.93
CA LEU A 26 38.46 11.95 -20.80
C LEU A 26 37.15 12.67 -21.20
N VAL A 27 37.11 13.28 -22.39
CA VAL A 27 35.91 13.94 -22.91
C VAL A 27 34.80 12.92 -23.12
N LYS A 28 35.11 11.77 -23.71
CA LYS A 28 34.16 10.69 -23.91
C LYS A 28 33.63 10.16 -22.60
N GLU A 29 34.54 9.86 -21.66
CA GLU A 29 34.17 9.38 -20.31
C GLU A 29 33.30 10.39 -19.56
N ASN A 30 33.65 11.67 -19.64
CA ASN A 30 32.91 12.76 -19.01
C ASN A 30 31.50 12.87 -19.58
N LYS A 31 31.35 12.74 -20.90
CA LYS A 31 30.03 12.70 -21.54
C LYS A 31 29.20 11.52 -21.08
N GLU A 32 29.78 10.34 -21.02
CA GLU A 32 29.11 9.13 -20.53
C GLU A 32 28.64 9.29 -19.07
N LEU A 33 29.49 9.90 -18.22
CA LEU A 33 29.15 10.20 -16.84
C LEU A 33 28.02 11.22 -16.72
N HIS A 34 28.04 12.27 -17.54
CA HIS A 34 26.94 13.24 -17.59
C HIS A 34 25.62 12.60 -18.01
N ASP A 35 25.63 11.76 -19.03
CA ASP A 35 24.45 11.05 -19.49
C ASP A 35 23.89 10.14 -18.40
N ARG A 36 24.75 9.46 -17.66
CA ARG A 36 24.37 8.61 -16.53
C ARG A 36 23.78 9.42 -15.37
N VAL A 37 24.37 10.57 -15.05
CA VAL A 37 23.88 11.47 -14.01
C VAL A 37 22.49 12.00 -14.38
N ASP A 38 22.30 12.42 -15.62
CA ASP A 38 21.01 12.91 -16.11
C ASP A 38 19.94 11.82 -16.04
N SER A 39 20.28 10.61 -16.47
CA SER A 39 19.36 9.46 -16.39
C SER A 39 19.00 9.12 -14.95
N LEU A 40 19.97 9.14 -14.04
CA LEU A 40 19.73 8.89 -12.61
C LEU A 40 18.88 9.99 -11.98
N ALA A 41 19.13 11.26 -12.35
CA ALA A 41 18.36 12.40 -11.87
C ALA A 41 16.89 12.30 -12.30
N ASP A 42 16.64 11.96 -13.58
CA ASP A 42 15.30 11.77 -14.12
C ASP A 42 14.57 10.62 -13.40
N GLY A 43 15.27 9.50 -13.20
CA GLY A 43 14.72 8.35 -12.45
C GLY A 43 14.41 8.70 -11.01
N TYR A 44 15.25 9.50 -10.37
CA TYR A 44 15.03 9.96 -8.99
C TYR A 44 13.80 10.87 -8.87
N VAL A 45 13.66 11.85 -9.77
CA VAL A 45 12.48 12.74 -9.82
C VAL A 45 11.20 11.94 -10.04
N LYS A 46 11.24 11.00 -10.98
CA LYS A 46 10.11 10.11 -11.25
C LYS A 46 9.72 9.29 -10.01
N ALA A 47 10.69 8.72 -9.32
CA ALA A 47 10.47 7.95 -8.09
C ALA A 47 9.89 8.81 -6.98
N ILE A 48 10.34 10.05 -6.80
CA ILE A 48 9.78 10.99 -5.82
C ILE A 48 8.32 11.30 -6.15
N ASN A 49 8.01 11.57 -7.43
CA ASN A 49 6.65 11.89 -7.86
C ASN A 49 5.71 10.70 -7.65
N GLU A 50 6.14 9.51 -8.01
CA GLU A 50 5.38 8.27 -7.76
C GLU A 50 5.16 8.04 -6.26
N ASN A 51 6.17 8.30 -5.45
CA ASN A 51 6.10 8.14 -4.01
C ASN A 51 5.11 9.14 -3.38
N THR A 52 5.12 10.37 -3.85
CA THR A 52 4.16 11.41 -3.43
C THR A 52 2.74 11.01 -3.78
N ASP A 53 2.50 10.54 -5.00
CA ASP A 53 1.19 10.07 -5.46
C ASP A 53 0.69 8.88 -4.62
N LEU A 54 1.56 7.92 -4.34
CA LEU A 54 1.24 6.77 -3.50
C LEU A 54 0.93 7.17 -2.06
N TYR A 55 1.66 8.15 -1.53
CA TYR A 55 1.39 8.69 -0.20
C TYR A 55 0.00 9.33 -0.10
N GLU A 56 -0.36 10.13 -1.11
CA GLU A 56 -1.69 10.75 -1.18
C GLU A 56 -2.80 9.72 -1.32
N LYS A 57 -2.62 8.73 -2.20
CA LYS A 57 -3.58 7.64 -2.37
C LYS A 57 -3.75 6.83 -1.08
N ASN A 58 -2.67 6.54 -0.39
CA ASN A 58 -2.73 5.86 0.91
C ASN A 58 -3.49 6.67 1.95
N ARG A 59 -3.29 7.97 1.97
CA ARG A 59 -4.00 8.88 2.87
C ARG A 59 -5.50 8.86 2.60
N GLU A 60 -5.89 8.95 1.33
CA GLU A 60 -7.30 8.88 0.91
C GLU A 60 -7.93 7.53 1.25
N LEU A 61 -7.23 6.43 0.95
CA LEU A 61 -7.69 5.08 1.29
C LEU A 61 -7.87 4.88 2.78
N ARG A 62 -6.98 5.41 3.60
CA ARG A 62 -7.12 5.36 5.06
C ARG A 62 -8.36 6.11 5.54
N LYS A 63 -8.67 7.26 4.94
CA LYS A 63 -9.89 8.02 5.24
C LYS A 63 -11.14 7.22 4.88
N GLU A 64 -11.15 6.61 3.70
CA GLU A 64 -12.25 5.75 3.25
C GLU A 64 -12.45 4.55 4.18
N ILE A 65 -11.36 3.88 4.57
CA ILE A 65 -11.40 2.75 5.50
C ILE A 65 -11.98 3.19 6.85
N SER A 66 -11.55 4.33 7.38
CA SER A 66 -12.09 4.88 8.64
C SER A 66 -13.58 5.15 8.54
N SER A 67 -14.02 5.76 7.43
CA SER A 67 -15.43 6.03 7.15
C SER A 67 -16.24 4.74 7.05
N LEU A 68 -15.74 3.76 6.29
CA LEU A 68 -16.40 2.45 6.15
C LEU A 68 -16.49 1.71 7.49
N LYS A 69 -15.44 1.75 8.30
CA LYS A 69 -15.46 1.15 9.65
C LYS A 69 -16.51 1.78 10.54
N ALA A 70 -16.66 3.11 10.48
CA ALA A 70 -17.71 3.82 11.22
C ALA A 70 -19.11 3.40 10.75
N HIS A 71 -19.33 3.30 9.43
CA HIS A 71 -20.60 2.83 8.88
C HIS A 71 -20.92 1.39 9.28
N VAL A 72 -19.91 0.51 9.23
CA VAL A 72 -20.09 -0.90 9.65
C VAL A 72 -20.46 -0.97 11.13
N LYS A 73 -19.82 -0.16 11.97
CA LYS A 73 -20.14 -0.08 13.41
C LYS A 73 -21.58 0.35 13.62
N ASP A 74 -22.03 1.38 12.89
CA ASP A 74 -23.41 1.90 12.99
C ASP A 74 -24.43 0.86 12.51
N LEU A 75 -24.13 0.16 11.40
CA LEU A 75 -24.99 -0.91 10.90
C LEU A 75 -25.09 -2.08 11.88
N LYS A 76 -24.00 -2.45 12.52
CA LYS A 76 -23.98 -3.48 13.56
C LYS A 76 -24.81 -3.08 14.76
N GLU A 77 -24.73 -1.82 15.15
CA GLU A 77 -25.56 -1.30 16.25
C GLU A 77 -27.05 -1.31 15.88
N ASN A 78 -27.39 -0.93 14.63
CA ASN A 78 -28.76 -1.05 14.14
C ASN A 78 -29.28 -2.48 14.18
N VAL A 79 -28.50 -3.44 13.75
CA VAL A 79 -28.86 -4.86 13.81
C VAL A 79 -29.06 -5.33 15.26
N LYS A 80 -28.19 -4.89 16.15
CA LYS A 80 -28.33 -5.20 17.59
C LYS A 80 -29.64 -4.68 18.16
N VAL A 81 -29.98 -3.44 17.87
CA VAL A 81 -31.26 -2.84 18.29
C VAL A 81 -32.44 -3.60 17.70
N LEU A 82 -32.40 -3.91 16.40
CA LEU A 82 -33.42 -4.70 15.73
C LEU A 82 -33.58 -6.10 16.34
N TYR A 83 -32.46 -6.74 16.65
CA TYR A 83 -32.45 -8.06 17.30
C TYR A 83 -33.21 -8.03 18.63
N HIS A 84 -32.85 -7.12 19.52
CA HIS A 84 -33.47 -7.03 20.84
C HIS A 84 -34.93 -6.60 20.78
N ASN A 85 -35.27 -5.67 19.91
CA ASN A 85 -36.67 -5.24 19.74
C ASN A 85 -37.53 -6.33 19.10
N THR A 86 -37.03 -7.03 18.10
CA THR A 86 -37.72 -8.14 17.44
C THR A 86 -37.97 -9.28 18.43
N LYS A 87 -36.95 -9.60 19.22
CA LYS A 87 -37.09 -10.60 20.30
C LYS A 87 -38.18 -10.23 21.28
N LYS A 88 -38.23 -8.96 21.67
CA LYS A 88 -39.23 -8.43 22.61
C LYS A 88 -40.66 -8.50 22.07
N VAL A 89 -40.81 -8.16 20.78
CA VAL A 89 -42.11 -8.12 20.10
C VAL A 89 -42.61 -9.53 19.77
N LEU A 90 -41.76 -10.41 19.27
CA LEU A 90 -42.14 -11.74 18.81
C LEU A 90 -42.23 -12.78 19.92
N GLY A 91 -41.53 -12.57 21.03
CA GLY A 91 -41.57 -13.50 22.19
C GLY A 91 -41.26 -14.94 21.78
N GLU A 92 -42.20 -15.83 21.92
CA GLU A 92 -42.07 -17.26 21.60
C GLU A 92 -41.75 -17.54 20.13
N HIS A 93 -42.17 -16.66 19.22
CA HIS A 93 -41.96 -16.79 17.78
C HIS A 93 -40.59 -16.33 17.34
N PHE A 94 -39.80 -15.74 18.21
CA PHE A 94 -38.48 -15.20 17.86
C PHE A 94 -37.53 -16.29 17.36
N LYS A 95 -37.52 -17.47 17.94
CA LYS A 95 -36.67 -18.58 17.51
C LYS A 95 -36.95 -18.98 16.05
N ALA A 96 -38.22 -19.07 15.67
CA ALA A 96 -38.63 -19.38 14.32
C ALA A 96 -38.22 -18.25 13.36
N PHE A 97 -38.43 -17.01 13.74
CA PHE A 97 -38.03 -15.83 12.97
C PHE A 97 -36.51 -15.82 12.73
N ARG A 98 -35.72 -16.07 13.76
CA ARG A 98 -34.27 -16.14 13.66
C ARG A 98 -33.81 -17.24 12.69
N GLY A 99 -34.47 -18.39 12.72
CA GLY A 99 -34.23 -19.49 11.78
C GLY A 99 -34.52 -19.10 10.34
N LEU A 100 -35.61 -18.36 10.08
CA LEU A 100 -35.94 -17.86 8.74
C LEU A 100 -34.89 -16.85 8.25
N VAL A 101 -34.45 -15.93 9.08
CA VAL A 101 -33.41 -14.97 8.76
C VAL A 101 -32.11 -15.69 8.40
N LYS A 102 -31.71 -16.69 9.19
CA LYS A 102 -30.51 -17.48 8.94
C LYS A 102 -30.59 -18.19 7.59
N ASN A 103 -31.72 -18.82 7.28
CA ASN A 103 -31.90 -19.51 6.01
C ASN A 103 -31.79 -18.57 4.81
N GLU A 104 -32.42 -17.40 4.87
CA GLU A 104 -32.36 -16.41 3.80
C GLU A 104 -30.94 -15.87 3.59
N LEU A 105 -30.22 -15.57 4.67
CA LEU A 105 -28.85 -15.06 4.58
C LEU A 105 -27.89 -16.14 4.10
N ASP A 106 -28.06 -17.40 4.49
CA ASP A 106 -27.27 -18.53 3.99
C ASP A 106 -27.48 -18.72 2.47
N ILE A 107 -28.72 -18.60 1.99
CA ILE A 107 -29.02 -18.65 0.56
C ILE A 107 -28.32 -17.53 -0.20
N LYS A 108 -28.28 -16.33 0.34
CA LYS A 108 -27.61 -15.17 -0.26
C LYS A 108 -26.09 -15.21 -0.12
N GLY A 109 -25.56 -16.09 0.73
CA GLY A 109 -24.13 -16.22 0.96
C GLY A 109 -23.49 -15.02 1.65
N VAL A 110 -24.25 -14.31 2.50
CA VAL A 110 -23.79 -13.13 3.23
C VAL A 110 -23.64 -13.42 4.72
N ASP A 111 -22.80 -12.64 5.39
CA ASP A 111 -22.60 -12.76 6.83
C ASP A 111 -23.89 -12.45 7.61
N ASN A 112 -24.11 -13.21 8.68
CA ASN A 112 -25.29 -13.09 9.52
C ASN A 112 -24.96 -12.36 10.83
N GLN A 113 -25.13 -11.04 10.84
CA GLN A 113 -24.91 -10.22 12.04
C GLN A 113 -25.97 -10.51 13.12
N PHE A 114 -27.16 -10.88 12.71
CA PHE A 114 -28.25 -11.26 13.62
C PHE A 114 -27.88 -12.49 14.46
N ASP A 115 -27.29 -13.49 13.82
CA ASP A 115 -26.77 -14.69 14.50
C ASP A 115 -25.59 -14.37 15.41
N CYS A 116 -24.74 -13.40 15.03
CA CYS A 116 -23.67 -12.91 15.90
C CYS A 116 -24.21 -12.33 17.21
N GLU A 117 -25.29 -11.57 17.16
CA GLU A 117 -25.95 -11.04 18.36
C GLU A 117 -26.52 -12.16 19.24
N TYR A 118 -27.09 -13.17 18.61
CA TYR A 118 -27.57 -14.37 19.32
C TYR A 118 -26.44 -15.10 20.04
N LYS A 119 -25.32 -15.32 19.37
CA LYS A 119 -24.14 -15.96 19.95
C LYS A 119 -23.55 -15.17 21.11
N LYS A 120 -23.51 -13.84 21.00
CA LYS A 120 -23.08 -12.95 22.08
C LYS A 120 -23.99 -13.06 23.30
N GLU A 121 -25.28 -13.12 23.09
CA GLU A 121 -26.29 -13.28 24.16
C GLU A 121 -26.10 -14.61 24.90
N ILE A 122 -25.93 -15.72 24.17
CA ILE A 122 -25.68 -17.03 24.75
C ILE A 122 -24.36 -17.04 25.54
N LYS A 123 -23.30 -16.46 24.99
CA LYS A 123 -22.01 -16.38 25.67
C LYS A 123 -22.09 -15.58 26.96
N LYS A 124 -22.87 -14.50 26.97
CA LYS A 124 -23.12 -13.67 28.15
C LYS A 124 -23.90 -14.41 29.21
N GLN A 125 -24.93 -15.16 28.82
CA GLN A 125 -25.73 -16.02 29.73
C GLN A 125 -24.87 -17.13 30.33
N ARG A 126 -24.01 -17.78 29.54
CA ARG A 126 -23.09 -18.82 30.04
C ARG A 126 -22.09 -18.27 31.04
N GLY A 127 -21.53 -17.09 30.78
CA GLY A 127 -20.63 -16.40 31.69
C GLY A 127 -21.32 -16.08 33.02
N TYR A 128 -22.54 -15.59 32.97
CA TYR A 128 -23.34 -15.29 34.13
C TYR A 128 -23.65 -16.56 34.96
N ASN A 129 -24.01 -17.67 34.30
CA ASN A 129 -24.27 -18.94 34.96
C ASN A 129 -23.02 -19.58 35.58
N MET A 130 -21.84 -19.34 35.02
CA MET A 130 -20.56 -19.82 35.55
C MET A 130 -20.13 -19.07 36.81
N GLU A 131 -20.50 -17.82 36.97
CA GLU A 131 -20.20 -17.01 38.15
C GLU A 131 -21.09 -17.32 39.36
N ARG A 132 -22.17 -18.04 39.16
CA ARG A 132 -23.06 -18.57 40.22
C ARG A 132 -22.61 -19.96 40.69
#